data_a894956340acf191ceb14efcce3a5603
#
_entry.id   a894956340acf191ceb14efcce3a5603
#
_cell.length_a   1.000
_cell.length_b   1.000
_cell.length_c   1.000
_cell.angle_alpha   90.00
_cell.angle_beta   90.00
_cell.angle_gamma   90.00
#
_symmetry.space_group_name_H-M   'P 1'
#
loop_
_entity.id
_entity.type
_entity.pdbx_description
1 polymer ?
#
loop_
_entity_poly.entity_id
_entity_poly.type
_entity_poly.pdbx_seq_one_letter_code
_entity_poly.pdbx_strand_id
1 'polypeptide(L)'
;AYARDFMINKGFTYVIPPFMMHGDVVKGVMSFPEMDAMMYKIEGEDLYLIGTSEHTMIGRFIDQTIDGEKLPLTLTSYSPCFRKEKGAHGIEERGIYRIHQFEKQEMIVVCKPEDSMTWYDKLWKNSVELFRSMEIPVRQLECCSGDLADLKVKSCDIEAWSPRQQKYFEVCSCSNLGDAQARRLHI
;
A
#
# COMPACT_ATOMS: atom_id res chain seq x y z
N ALA A 1 11.15 -1.16 -12.95
CA ALA A 1 12.16 -0.07 -13.05
C ALA A 1 11.47 1.29 -13.25
N TYR A 2 10.63 1.47 -14.28
CA TYR A 2 10.05 2.77 -14.63
C TYR A 2 9.31 3.46 -13.46
N ALA A 3 8.37 2.77 -12.80
CA ALA A 3 7.62 3.32 -11.65
C ALA A 3 8.54 3.73 -10.49
N ARG A 4 9.58 2.93 -10.20
CA ARG A 4 10.57 3.25 -9.18
C ARG A 4 11.29 4.55 -9.51
N ASP A 5 11.81 4.67 -10.72
CA ASP A 5 12.57 5.84 -11.15
C ASP A 5 11.68 7.09 -11.20
N PHE A 6 10.41 6.92 -11.61
CA PHE A 6 9.40 7.97 -11.57
C PHE A 6 9.18 8.50 -10.14
N MET A 7 9.06 7.62 -9.14
CA MET A 7 8.85 8.03 -7.74
C MET A 7 10.10 8.68 -7.13
N ILE A 8 11.31 8.18 -7.46
CA ILE A 8 12.56 8.83 -7.06
C ILE A 8 12.63 10.25 -7.62
N ASN A 9 12.27 10.46 -8.89
CA ASN A 9 12.23 11.78 -9.51
C ASN A 9 11.16 12.72 -8.90
N LYS A 10 10.14 12.16 -8.25
CA LYS A 10 9.15 12.90 -7.45
C LYS A 10 9.64 13.26 -6.05
N GLY A 11 10.89 12.91 -5.70
CA GLY A 11 11.51 13.21 -4.41
C GLY A 11 11.31 12.17 -3.32
N PHE A 12 10.82 10.97 -3.67
CA PHE A 12 10.71 9.88 -2.69
C PHE A 12 12.05 9.19 -2.48
N THR A 13 12.37 8.92 -1.22
CA THR A 13 13.54 8.13 -0.84
C THR A 13 13.27 6.65 -1.11
N TYR A 14 14.09 6.03 -1.97
CA TYR A 14 13.96 4.60 -2.26
C TYR A 14 14.51 3.75 -1.12
N VAL A 15 13.70 2.78 -0.68
CA VAL A 15 14.01 1.86 0.41
C VAL A 15 13.81 0.42 -0.05
N ILE A 16 14.71 -0.47 0.34
CA ILE A 16 14.55 -1.92 0.20
C ILE A 16 14.30 -2.49 1.60
N PRO A 17 13.03 -2.71 1.98
CA PRO A 17 12.70 -3.25 3.30
C PRO A 17 12.83 -4.78 3.32
N PRO A 18 12.87 -5.41 4.50
CA PRO A 18 12.69 -6.85 4.63
C PRO A 18 11.37 -7.34 4.03
N PHE A 19 11.37 -8.56 3.45
CA PHE A 19 10.16 -9.17 2.89
C PHE A 19 9.44 -10.07 3.88
N MET A 20 9.93 -10.11 5.12
CA MET A 20 9.31 -10.77 6.26
C MET A 20 9.29 -9.80 7.45
N MET A 21 8.32 -9.97 8.33
CA MET A 21 8.16 -9.13 9.52
C MET A 21 7.62 -9.96 10.70
N HIS A 22 7.86 -9.47 11.92
CA HIS A 22 7.32 -10.03 13.15
C HIS A 22 5.83 -9.72 13.33
N GLY A 23 5.16 -10.53 14.15
CA GLY A 23 3.73 -10.40 14.41
C GLY A 23 3.29 -9.09 15.07
N ASP A 24 4.15 -8.44 15.84
CA ASP A 24 3.91 -7.12 16.42
C ASP A 24 3.74 -6.03 15.34
N VAL A 25 4.61 -6.04 14.32
CA VAL A 25 4.46 -5.14 13.16
C VAL A 25 3.15 -5.42 12.43
N VAL A 26 2.83 -6.71 12.17
CA VAL A 26 1.58 -7.09 11.49
C VAL A 26 0.37 -6.54 12.23
N LYS A 27 0.31 -6.72 13.56
CA LYS A 27 -0.78 -6.23 14.41
C LYS A 27 -0.90 -4.69 14.42
N GLY A 28 0.21 -4.00 14.17
CA GLY A 28 0.22 -2.54 14.11
C GLY A 28 -0.34 -1.98 12.79
N VAL A 29 -0.23 -2.72 11.69
CA VAL A 29 -0.52 -2.22 10.35
C VAL A 29 -1.84 -2.71 9.75
N MET A 30 -2.48 -3.72 10.32
CA MET A 30 -3.76 -4.25 9.84
C MET A 30 -4.63 -4.82 10.96
N SER A 31 -5.89 -5.09 10.67
CA SER A 31 -6.81 -5.77 11.59
C SER A 31 -6.56 -7.27 11.63
N PHE A 32 -7.03 -7.95 12.69
CA PHE A 32 -6.91 -9.40 12.82
C PHE A 32 -7.59 -10.19 11.68
N PRO A 33 -8.83 -9.86 11.28
CA PRO A 33 -9.48 -10.53 10.16
C PRO A 33 -8.69 -10.40 8.86
N GLU A 34 -8.15 -9.21 8.56
CA GLU A 34 -7.32 -8.98 7.38
C GLU A 34 -6.03 -9.80 7.45
N MET A 35 -5.39 -9.87 8.61
CA MET A 35 -4.18 -10.67 8.81
C MET A 35 -4.40 -12.14 8.45
N ASP A 36 -5.45 -12.78 8.97
CA ASP A 36 -5.73 -14.19 8.70
C ASP A 36 -6.11 -14.44 7.23
N ALA A 37 -6.87 -13.53 6.64
CA ALA A 37 -7.28 -13.64 5.23
C ALA A 37 -6.13 -13.46 4.25
N MET A 38 -5.18 -12.58 4.57
CA MET A 38 -4.15 -12.12 3.62
C MET A 38 -2.78 -12.75 3.84
N MET A 39 -2.31 -12.87 5.10
CA MET A 39 -0.89 -13.08 5.38
C MET A 39 -0.48 -14.55 5.38
N TYR A 40 0.65 -14.85 4.72
CA TYR A 40 1.36 -16.11 4.92
C TYR A 40 2.22 -16.03 6.18
N LYS A 41 2.08 -17.01 7.07
CA LYS A 41 2.93 -17.19 8.25
C LYS A 41 3.91 -18.31 8.02
N ILE A 42 5.15 -18.14 8.49
CA ILE A 42 6.15 -19.20 8.54
C ILE A 42 5.80 -20.14 9.70
N GLU A 43 5.70 -21.44 9.41
CA GLU A 43 5.36 -22.43 10.43
C GLU A 43 6.49 -22.54 11.47
N GLY A 44 6.11 -22.55 12.74
CA GLY A 44 7.05 -22.61 13.86
C GLY A 44 7.75 -21.30 14.24
N GLU A 45 7.54 -20.22 13.46
CA GLU A 45 8.21 -18.93 13.67
C GLU A 45 7.18 -17.79 13.86
N ASP A 46 7.60 -16.73 14.55
CA ASP A 46 6.82 -15.48 14.58
C ASP A 46 7.21 -14.57 13.42
N LEU A 47 7.13 -15.13 12.20
CA LEU A 47 7.46 -14.44 10.96
C LEU A 47 6.34 -14.56 9.95
N TYR A 48 6.09 -13.46 9.25
CA TYR A 48 5.05 -13.32 8.22
C TYR A 48 5.66 -12.74 6.95
N LEU A 49 5.29 -13.29 5.80
CA LEU A 49 5.65 -12.69 4.51
C LEU A 49 4.84 -11.42 4.29
N ILE A 50 5.45 -10.39 3.72
CA ILE A 50 4.76 -9.12 3.46
C ILE A 50 3.68 -9.26 2.38
N GLY A 51 2.51 -8.71 2.63
CA GLY A 51 1.46 -8.52 1.63
C GLY A 51 1.62 -7.20 0.84
N THR A 52 2.48 -6.32 1.33
CA THR A 52 2.90 -5.03 0.75
C THR A 52 4.14 -4.53 1.52
N SER A 53 5.03 -3.83 0.84
CA SER A 53 6.19 -3.21 1.50
C SER A 53 5.81 -2.05 2.45
N GLU A 54 4.59 -1.51 2.35
CA GLU A 54 4.05 -0.55 3.32
C GLU A 54 4.28 -1.02 4.76
N HIS A 55 3.96 -2.28 5.04
CA HIS A 55 4.00 -2.84 6.38
C HIS A 55 5.40 -2.75 7.00
N THR A 56 6.42 -3.16 6.28
CA THR A 56 7.80 -3.13 6.79
C THR A 56 8.43 -1.74 6.69
N MET A 57 8.00 -0.91 5.75
CA MET A 57 8.44 0.49 5.71
C MET A 57 7.93 1.30 6.90
N ILE A 58 6.68 1.09 7.35
CA ILE A 58 6.16 1.73 8.55
C ILE A 58 6.71 1.03 9.80
N GLY A 59 6.77 -0.30 9.81
CA GLY A 59 7.28 -1.07 10.93
C GLY A 59 8.70 -0.72 11.36
N ARG A 60 9.53 -0.16 10.47
CA ARG A 60 10.86 0.35 10.84
C ARG A 60 10.85 1.46 11.91
N PHE A 61 9.71 2.11 12.11
CA PHE A 61 9.54 3.20 13.06
C PHE A 61 8.89 2.74 14.38
N ILE A 62 8.59 1.44 14.55
CA ILE A 62 7.99 0.91 15.78
C ILE A 62 8.76 1.37 17.03
N ASP A 63 8.03 1.86 18.05
CA ASP A 63 8.56 2.38 19.32
C ASP A 63 9.56 3.54 19.14
N GLN A 64 9.45 4.32 18.05
CA GLN A 64 10.33 5.46 17.81
C GLN A 64 9.58 6.78 17.83
N THR A 65 10.19 7.79 18.42
CA THR A 65 9.75 9.18 18.30
C THR A 65 10.45 9.83 17.12
N ILE A 66 9.68 10.31 16.15
CA ILE A 66 10.19 10.99 14.97
C ILE A 66 10.23 12.51 15.23
N ASP A 67 11.37 13.12 14.99
CA ASP A 67 11.52 14.58 15.07
C ASP A 67 10.59 15.26 14.05
N GLY A 68 9.70 16.11 14.54
CA GLY A 68 8.73 16.83 13.71
C GLY A 68 9.36 17.76 12.64
N GLU A 69 10.62 18.18 12.83
CA GLU A 69 11.33 18.97 11.82
C GLU A 69 11.78 18.14 10.60
N LYS A 70 11.82 16.82 10.75
CA LYS A 70 12.16 15.89 9.66
C LYS A 70 10.96 15.47 8.82
N LEU A 71 9.75 15.84 9.23
CA LEU A 71 8.54 15.53 8.52
C LEU A 71 8.28 16.53 7.37
N PRO A 72 7.74 16.08 6.24
CA PRO A 72 7.29 14.71 5.94
C PRO A 72 8.43 13.78 5.54
N LEU A 73 8.31 12.49 5.91
CA LEU A 73 9.17 11.43 5.37
C LEU A 73 8.45 10.79 4.18
N THR A 74 9.03 10.88 3.00
CA THR A 74 8.48 10.35 1.76
C THR A 74 9.32 9.15 1.31
N LEU A 75 8.74 7.95 1.39
CA LEU A 75 9.44 6.71 1.10
C LEU A 75 8.75 5.95 -0.04
N THR A 76 9.55 5.27 -0.85
CA THR A 76 9.04 4.38 -1.90
C THR A 76 9.83 3.09 -1.94
N SER A 77 9.18 2.00 -2.30
CA SER A 77 9.77 0.67 -2.38
C SER A 77 9.20 -0.12 -3.55
N TYR A 78 10.05 -0.90 -4.20
CA TYR A 78 9.65 -1.97 -5.12
C TYR A 78 9.99 -3.32 -4.49
N SER A 79 9.00 -4.17 -4.32
CA SER A 79 9.19 -5.46 -3.63
C SER A 79 8.28 -6.56 -4.16
N PRO A 80 8.68 -7.84 -4.02
CA PRO A 80 7.71 -8.93 -4.06
C PRO A 80 6.72 -8.78 -2.90
N CYS A 81 5.49 -9.22 -3.13
CA CYS A 81 4.41 -9.24 -2.16
C CYS A 81 3.73 -10.61 -2.21
N PHE A 82 3.23 -11.08 -1.07
CA PHE A 82 2.66 -12.41 -0.93
C PHE A 82 1.29 -12.32 -0.27
N ARG A 83 0.25 -12.83 -0.93
CA ARG A 83 -1.11 -12.82 -0.39
C ARG A 83 -1.78 -14.17 -0.58
N LYS A 84 -2.54 -14.61 0.43
CA LYS A 84 -3.34 -15.85 0.36
C LYS A 84 -4.50 -15.76 -0.64
N GLU A 85 -4.95 -14.53 -0.96
CA GLU A 85 -6.07 -14.25 -1.86
C GLU A 85 -7.35 -15.03 -1.48
N LYS A 86 -7.55 -15.30 -0.18
CA LYS A 86 -8.77 -15.95 0.32
C LYS A 86 -9.98 -15.07 0.05
N GLY A 87 -11.01 -15.64 -0.56
CA GLY A 87 -12.27 -14.94 -0.89
C GLY A 87 -12.31 -14.35 -2.30
N ALA A 88 -11.23 -14.43 -3.08
CA ALA A 88 -11.29 -14.13 -4.50
C ALA A 88 -12.10 -15.22 -5.22
N HIS A 89 -13.09 -14.85 -6.03
CA HIS A 89 -13.94 -15.78 -6.75
C HIS A 89 -14.16 -15.32 -8.20
N GLY A 90 -14.23 -16.30 -9.12
CA GLY A 90 -14.61 -16.08 -10.50
C GLY A 90 -13.46 -16.02 -11.49
N ILE A 91 -13.69 -15.31 -12.61
CA ILE A 91 -12.74 -15.26 -13.74
C ILE A 91 -11.42 -14.55 -13.38
N GLU A 92 -11.43 -13.72 -12.36
CA GLU A 92 -10.27 -12.97 -11.88
C GLU A 92 -9.24 -13.85 -11.18
N GLU A 93 -9.62 -15.04 -10.71
CA GLU A 93 -8.70 -16.05 -10.16
C GLU A 93 -7.88 -16.75 -11.24
N ARG A 94 -8.25 -16.58 -12.51
CA ARG A 94 -7.59 -17.26 -13.63
C ARG A 94 -6.63 -16.30 -14.34
N GLY A 95 -5.42 -16.75 -14.56
CA GLY A 95 -4.39 -15.97 -15.25
C GLY A 95 -3.45 -15.24 -14.30
N ILE A 96 -2.91 -14.11 -14.74
CA ILE A 96 -1.84 -13.39 -14.03
C ILE A 96 -2.33 -12.16 -13.24
N TYR A 97 -3.63 -11.85 -13.26
CA TYR A 97 -4.18 -10.65 -12.61
C TYR A 97 -4.20 -10.79 -11.08
N ARG A 98 -4.57 -11.97 -10.57
CA ARG A 98 -4.64 -12.26 -9.13
C ARG A 98 -3.85 -13.53 -8.82
N ILE A 99 -2.69 -13.35 -8.22
CA ILE A 99 -1.72 -14.42 -7.95
C ILE A 99 -1.16 -14.28 -6.53
N HIS A 100 -0.65 -15.37 -5.97
CA HIS A 100 -0.14 -15.43 -4.58
C HIS A 100 1.15 -14.66 -4.37
N GLN A 101 1.98 -14.53 -5.41
CA GLN A 101 3.19 -13.72 -5.39
C GLN A 101 3.17 -12.75 -6.57
N PHE A 102 3.36 -11.48 -6.31
CA PHE A 102 3.37 -10.41 -7.31
C PHE A 102 4.36 -9.32 -6.90
N GLU A 103 4.65 -8.42 -7.82
CA GLU A 103 5.54 -7.27 -7.58
C GLU A 103 4.72 -6.00 -7.38
N LYS A 104 5.13 -5.16 -6.43
CA LYS A 104 4.43 -3.92 -6.12
C LYS A 104 5.42 -2.76 -5.93
N GLN A 105 5.10 -1.62 -6.55
CA GLN A 105 5.72 -0.34 -6.21
C GLN A 105 4.82 0.35 -5.20
N GLU A 106 5.38 0.73 -4.06
CA GLU A 106 4.65 1.38 -2.96
C GLU A 106 5.17 2.79 -2.70
N MET A 107 4.29 3.68 -2.29
CA MET A 107 4.63 4.99 -1.74
C MET A 107 4.02 5.12 -0.35
N ILE A 108 4.80 5.56 0.63
CA ILE A 108 4.29 5.96 1.94
C ILE A 108 4.77 7.35 2.31
N VAL A 109 3.93 8.05 3.08
CA VAL A 109 4.29 9.33 3.68
C VAL A 109 3.97 9.31 5.15
N VAL A 110 4.97 9.61 5.98
CA VAL A 110 4.78 9.92 7.39
C VAL A 110 4.82 11.44 7.51
N CYS A 111 3.73 12.03 7.94
CA CYS A 111 3.57 13.50 8.01
C CYS A 111 2.82 13.91 9.27
N LYS A 112 2.77 15.21 9.52
CA LYS A 112 1.93 15.78 10.57
C LYS A 112 0.44 15.56 10.24
N PRO A 113 -0.44 15.38 11.25
CA PRO A 113 -1.86 15.13 11.02
C PRO A 113 -2.55 16.16 10.12
N GLU A 114 -2.23 17.44 10.29
CA GLU A 114 -2.77 18.55 9.50
C GLU A 114 -2.43 18.47 8.01
N ASP A 115 -1.32 17.80 7.66
CA ASP A 115 -0.85 17.65 6.27
C ASP A 115 -1.38 16.38 5.58
N SER A 116 -2.03 15.48 6.33
CA SER A 116 -2.38 14.13 5.85
C SER A 116 -3.26 14.15 4.58
N MET A 117 -4.25 15.04 4.52
CA MET A 117 -5.12 15.15 3.33
C MET A 117 -4.39 15.73 2.12
N THR A 118 -3.48 16.68 2.36
CA THR A 118 -2.64 17.24 1.28
C THR A 118 -1.74 16.16 0.67
N TRP A 119 -1.16 15.29 1.52
CA TRP A 119 -0.34 14.18 1.05
C TRP A 119 -1.16 13.06 0.39
N TYR A 120 -2.35 12.75 0.91
CA TYR A 120 -3.27 11.85 0.24
C TYR A 120 -3.54 12.28 -1.20
N ASP A 121 -3.85 13.57 -1.39
CA ASP A 121 -4.10 14.14 -2.72
C ASP A 121 -2.87 14.07 -3.64
N LYS A 122 -1.68 14.29 -3.10
CA LYS A 122 -0.44 14.16 -3.87
C LYS A 122 -0.16 12.72 -4.29
N LEU A 123 -0.40 11.75 -3.39
CA LEU A 123 -0.11 10.34 -3.64
C LEU A 123 -0.97 9.77 -4.78
N TRP A 124 -2.30 9.93 -4.71
CA TRP A 124 -3.13 9.40 -5.79
C TRP A 124 -2.90 10.14 -7.13
N LYS A 125 -2.60 11.45 -7.09
CA LYS A 125 -2.23 12.21 -8.30
C LYS A 125 -0.92 11.70 -8.92
N ASN A 126 0.09 11.35 -8.11
CA ASN A 126 1.32 10.73 -8.60
C ASN A 126 1.03 9.40 -9.32
N SER A 127 0.13 8.58 -8.78
CA SER A 127 -0.28 7.33 -9.43
C SER A 127 -0.97 7.58 -10.77
N VAL A 128 -1.90 8.52 -10.83
CA VAL A 128 -2.56 8.92 -12.09
C VAL A 128 -1.54 9.42 -13.12
N GLU A 129 -0.61 10.26 -12.70
CA GLU A 129 0.43 10.81 -13.56
C GLU A 129 1.36 9.72 -14.09
N LEU A 130 1.74 8.74 -13.25
CA LEU A 130 2.52 7.58 -13.66
C LEU A 130 1.82 6.79 -14.78
N PHE A 131 0.55 6.43 -14.60
CA PHE A 131 -0.19 5.67 -15.61
C PHE A 131 -0.42 6.47 -16.89
N ARG A 132 -0.71 7.77 -16.79
CA ARG A 132 -0.84 8.66 -17.95
C ARG A 132 0.46 8.82 -18.71
N SER A 133 1.60 8.82 -18.04
CA SER A 133 2.91 8.87 -18.70
C SER A 133 3.23 7.61 -19.53
N MET A 134 2.50 6.52 -19.28
CA MET A 134 2.54 5.29 -20.06
C MET A 134 1.38 5.20 -21.10
N GLU A 135 0.64 6.31 -21.30
CA GLU A 135 -0.53 6.38 -22.19
C GLU A 135 -1.67 5.43 -21.81
N ILE A 136 -1.75 5.04 -20.53
CA ILE A 136 -2.81 4.17 -20.00
C ILE A 136 -3.96 5.06 -19.50
N PRO A 137 -5.17 4.95 -20.07
CA PRO A 137 -6.33 5.67 -19.59
C PRO A 137 -6.73 5.18 -18.18
N VAL A 138 -6.79 6.11 -17.23
CA VAL A 138 -7.17 5.80 -15.85
C VAL A 138 -8.24 6.74 -15.35
N ARG A 139 -9.01 6.26 -14.36
CA ARG A 139 -9.93 7.06 -13.55
C ARG A 139 -9.66 6.85 -12.07
N GLN A 140 -10.02 7.82 -11.25
CA GLN A 140 -10.08 7.67 -9.80
C GLN A 140 -11.49 7.22 -9.42
N LEU A 141 -11.57 6.24 -8.53
CA LEU A 141 -12.80 5.77 -7.90
C LEU A 141 -12.69 6.04 -6.39
N GLU A 142 -13.53 6.92 -5.85
CA GLU A 142 -13.60 7.17 -4.41
C GLU A 142 -14.23 5.96 -3.72
N CYS A 143 -13.60 5.47 -2.67
CA CYS A 143 -14.10 4.34 -1.91
C CYS A 143 -15.34 4.73 -1.10
N CYS A 144 -16.39 3.92 -1.20
CA CYS A 144 -17.60 4.06 -0.39
C CYS A 144 -17.28 3.80 1.10
N SER A 145 -17.93 4.52 2.00
CA SER A 145 -17.74 4.37 3.44
C SER A 145 -18.02 2.95 3.96
N GLY A 146 -18.89 2.19 3.28
CA GLY A 146 -19.17 0.79 3.61
C GLY A 146 -18.06 -0.20 3.21
N ASP A 147 -17.14 0.22 2.34
CA ASP A 147 -16.01 -0.59 1.86
C ASP A 147 -14.65 -0.17 2.44
N LEU A 148 -14.65 0.84 3.32
CA LEU A 148 -13.42 1.25 3.99
C LEU A 148 -12.95 0.15 4.95
N ALA A 149 -11.68 -0.25 4.83
CA ALA A 149 -11.04 -1.11 5.82
C ALA A 149 -10.90 -0.39 7.17
N ASP A 150 -10.83 -1.16 8.25
CA ASP A 150 -10.93 -0.69 9.64
C ASP A 150 -9.98 0.48 10.02
N LEU A 151 -8.81 0.54 9.40
CA LEU A 151 -7.80 1.56 9.72
C LEU A 151 -7.85 2.79 8.79
N LYS A 152 -8.72 2.79 7.78
CA LYS A 152 -8.76 3.85 6.76
C LYS A 152 -9.77 4.93 7.13
N VAL A 153 -9.38 6.19 7.01
CA VAL A 153 -10.30 7.34 7.13
C VAL A 153 -10.76 7.82 5.75
N LYS A 154 -9.96 7.57 4.71
CA LYS A 154 -10.28 7.86 3.32
C LYS A 154 -9.49 6.94 2.39
N SER A 155 -10.11 6.51 1.30
CA SER A 155 -9.44 5.70 0.29
C SER A 155 -10.00 5.99 -1.11
N CYS A 156 -9.16 5.82 -2.10
CA CYS A 156 -9.59 5.76 -3.50
C CYS A 156 -8.76 4.73 -4.25
N ASP A 157 -9.35 4.20 -5.30
CA ASP A 157 -8.67 3.35 -6.25
C ASP A 157 -8.36 4.12 -7.53
N ILE A 158 -7.28 3.74 -8.18
CA ILE A 158 -6.97 4.14 -9.54
C ILE A 158 -7.25 2.92 -10.41
N GLU A 159 -8.19 3.09 -11.33
CA GLU A 159 -8.61 2.03 -12.23
C GLU A 159 -8.15 2.32 -13.65
N ALA A 160 -7.59 1.32 -14.32
CA ALA A 160 -7.17 1.39 -15.71
C ALA A 160 -8.23 0.79 -16.64
N TRP A 161 -8.38 1.39 -17.82
CA TRP A 161 -9.27 0.87 -18.86
C TRP A 161 -8.68 -0.34 -19.56
N SER A 162 -9.43 -1.43 -19.61
CA SER A 162 -9.11 -2.62 -20.39
C SER A 162 -9.89 -2.63 -21.71
N PRO A 163 -9.26 -2.38 -22.85
CA PRO A 163 -9.93 -2.48 -24.16
C PRO A 163 -10.47 -3.88 -24.44
N ARG A 164 -9.76 -4.92 -23.97
CA ARG A 164 -10.18 -6.31 -24.13
C ARG A 164 -11.46 -6.64 -23.35
N GLN A 165 -11.54 -6.16 -22.09
CA GLN A 165 -12.67 -6.47 -21.21
C GLN A 165 -13.79 -5.42 -21.30
N GLN A 166 -13.56 -4.28 -21.97
CA GLN A 166 -14.45 -3.12 -22.06
C GLN A 166 -14.91 -2.64 -20.68
N LYS A 167 -13.99 -2.70 -19.70
CA LYS A 167 -14.24 -2.22 -18.32
C LYS A 167 -12.97 -1.63 -17.68
N TYR A 168 -13.19 -0.87 -16.63
CA TYR A 168 -12.12 -0.44 -15.73
C TYR A 168 -11.86 -1.53 -14.69
N PHE A 169 -10.61 -1.64 -14.24
CA PHE A 169 -10.20 -2.52 -13.14
C PHE A 169 -9.11 -1.84 -12.33
N GLU A 170 -9.07 -2.13 -11.03
CA GLU A 170 -8.11 -1.56 -10.10
C GLU A 170 -6.67 -1.93 -10.46
N VAL A 171 -5.78 -0.94 -10.48
CA VAL A 171 -4.33 -1.09 -10.68
C VAL A 171 -3.52 -0.51 -9.54
N CYS A 172 -4.14 0.32 -8.70
CA CYS A 172 -3.51 0.96 -7.56
C CYS A 172 -4.58 1.46 -6.61
N SER A 173 -4.30 1.48 -5.31
CA SER A 173 -5.11 2.16 -4.31
C SER A 173 -4.31 3.20 -3.55
N CYS A 174 -4.97 4.21 -3.01
CA CYS A 174 -4.38 5.22 -2.15
C CYS A 174 -5.26 5.39 -0.91
N SER A 175 -4.65 5.40 0.28
CA SER A 175 -5.37 5.47 1.54
C SER A 175 -4.77 6.50 2.48
N ASN A 176 -5.64 7.22 3.18
CA ASN A 176 -5.31 8.00 4.36
C ASN A 176 -5.71 7.16 5.59
N LEU A 177 -4.75 6.84 6.43
CA LEU A 177 -4.91 6.01 7.63
C LEU A 177 -5.02 6.86 8.91
N GLY A 178 -4.98 8.20 8.76
CA GLY A 178 -4.89 9.08 9.93
C GLY A 178 -3.68 8.70 10.80
N ASP A 179 -3.92 8.60 12.12
CA ASP A 179 -2.90 8.20 13.09
C ASP A 179 -3.02 6.73 13.54
N ALA A 180 -3.86 5.92 12.87
CA ALA A 180 -4.16 4.56 13.31
C ALA A 180 -2.92 3.66 13.42
N GLN A 181 -2.07 3.64 12.38
CA GLN A 181 -0.83 2.85 12.42
C GLN A 181 0.18 3.45 13.40
N ALA A 182 0.31 4.77 13.46
CA ALA A 182 1.23 5.44 14.38
C ALA A 182 0.90 5.10 15.84
N ARG A 183 -0.39 5.15 16.24
CA ARG A 183 -0.82 4.76 17.59
C ARG A 183 -0.54 3.29 17.89
N ARG A 184 -0.80 2.40 16.95
CA ARG A 184 -0.64 0.95 17.14
C ARG A 184 0.82 0.51 17.17
N LEU A 185 1.70 1.24 16.50
CA LEU A 185 3.14 1.00 16.44
C LEU A 185 3.95 1.88 17.41
N HIS A 186 3.28 2.74 18.20
CA HIS A 186 3.90 3.68 19.14
C HIS A 186 4.94 4.62 18.46
N ILE A 187 4.55 5.18 17.31
CA ILE A 187 5.36 6.14 16.55
C ILE A 187 5.02 7.57 16.98
#